data_e1c99acf8faace69ca38149a9bfc3e88
#
_entry.id   e1c99acf8faace69ca38149a9bfc3e88
#
_cell.length_a   1.000
_cell.length_b   1.000
_cell.length_c   1.000
_cell.angle_alpha   90.00
_cell.angle_beta   90.00
_cell.angle_gamma   90.00
#
_symmetry.space_group_name_H-M   'P 1'
#
loop_
_entity.id
_entity.type
_entity.pdbx_description
1 polymer ?
#
loop_
_entity_poly.entity_id
_entity_poly.type
_entity_poly.pdbx_seq_one_letter_code
_entity_poly.pdbx_strand_id
1 'polypeptide(L)'
;MKRLSLLLSLGALVAAVFFVVPAFAAGGGTTTCDGTLAPGTYQRVVVPQDGVCLSGGPITIRGGLFVQQGGTVVFGSEDQPVHTATINGGVHAWNAMNVQIHFSTINGGIDIHGGSGPFGGPFDVTWNTIEDSTVNGGYNEVGYDGFWNGFIRNNVHGSVNVIGNTVMDLDGNEVVTNTIHGNLNCQGNDPPPQVGDSEGSPNHVTGRETGQCVGL
;
A
#
# COMPACT_ATOMS: atom_id res chain seq x y z
N MET A 1 21.69 -7.32 -76.28
CA MET A 1 22.51 -6.67 -75.27
C MET A 1 21.63 -5.79 -74.42
N LYS A 2 21.10 -6.28 -73.29
CA LYS A 2 20.27 -5.50 -72.36
C LYS A 2 21.07 -5.31 -71.08
N ARG A 3 21.38 -4.06 -70.74
CA ARG A 3 22.08 -3.68 -69.52
C ARG A 3 21.07 -3.63 -68.36
N LEU A 4 21.32 -4.42 -67.36
CA LEU A 4 20.55 -4.47 -66.12
C LEU A 4 21.18 -3.46 -65.14
N SER A 5 20.47 -2.41 -64.77
CA SER A 5 20.92 -1.43 -63.77
C SER A 5 20.44 -1.87 -62.40
N LEU A 6 21.41 -2.15 -61.50
CA LEU A 6 21.19 -2.52 -60.12
C LEU A 6 21.10 -1.21 -59.31
N LEU A 7 19.92 -0.91 -58.75
CA LEU A 7 19.72 0.18 -57.81
C LEU A 7 19.94 -0.37 -56.39
N LEU A 8 21.04 0.01 -55.74
CA LEU A 8 21.23 -0.19 -54.30
C LEU A 8 20.44 0.88 -53.54
N SER A 9 19.41 0.46 -52.84
CA SER A 9 18.74 1.29 -51.82
C SER A 9 19.46 1.17 -50.49
N LEU A 10 20.17 2.21 -50.09
CA LEU A 10 20.77 2.33 -48.77
C LEU A 10 19.65 2.68 -47.77
N GLY A 11 19.17 1.70 -47.03
CA GLY A 11 18.24 1.94 -45.88
C GLY A 11 19.03 2.45 -44.68
N ALA A 12 18.86 3.72 -44.34
CA ALA A 12 19.39 4.29 -43.09
C ALA A 12 18.58 3.77 -41.91
N LEU A 13 19.18 2.89 -41.11
CA LEU A 13 18.59 2.45 -39.83
C LEU A 13 18.82 3.57 -38.80
N VAL A 14 17.80 4.34 -38.49
CA VAL A 14 17.83 5.31 -37.39
C VAL A 14 17.57 4.54 -36.10
N ALA A 15 18.62 4.22 -35.37
CA ALA A 15 18.51 3.69 -34.01
C ALA A 15 18.10 4.85 -33.09
N ALA A 16 16.83 4.88 -32.65
CA ALA A 16 16.39 5.77 -31.59
C ALA A 16 16.97 5.26 -30.25
N VAL A 17 18.01 5.94 -29.78
CA VAL A 17 18.56 5.72 -28.44
C VAL A 17 17.65 6.44 -27.45
N PHE A 18 16.80 5.70 -26.77
CA PHE A 18 16.05 6.21 -25.63
C PHE A 18 17.02 6.37 -24.45
N PHE A 19 17.43 7.59 -24.18
CA PHE A 19 18.09 7.92 -22.94
C PHE A 19 17.05 7.89 -21.82
N VAL A 20 17.04 6.79 -21.04
CA VAL A 20 16.37 6.79 -19.73
C VAL A 20 17.23 7.69 -18.84
N VAL A 21 16.81 8.93 -18.67
CA VAL A 21 17.41 9.83 -17.70
C VAL A 21 16.92 9.38 -16.33
N PRO A 22 17.79 8.89 -15.42
CA PRO A 22 17.34 8.62 -14.06
C PRO A 22 16.93 9.96 -13.45
N ALA A 23 15.67 10.08 -13.06
CA ALA A 23 15.19 11.24 -12.32
C ALA A 23 15.83 11.21 -10.92
N PHE A 24 17.00 11.86 -10.79
CA PHE A 24 17.53 12.18 -9.48
C PHE A 24 16.68 13.31 -8.91
N ALA A 25 15.70 12.99 -8.10
CA ALA A 25 15.07 13.95 -7.21
C ALA A 25 16.06 14.30 -6.08
N ALA A 26 17.09 15.07 -6.41
CA ALA A 26 18.00 15.66 -5.44
C ALA A 26 17.36 16.95 -4.93
N GLY A 27 16.65 16.86 -3.79
CA GLY A 27 16.13 18.04 -3.11
C GLY A 27 15.16 17.62 -2.02
N GLY A 28 15.32 18.15 -0.80
CA GLY A 28 14.49 17.86 0.37
C GLY A 28 13.02 18.29 0.22
N GLY A 29 12.35 17.85 -0.82
CA GLY A 29 11.00 18.27 -1.22
C GLY A 29 9.95 17.17 -1.07
N THR A 30 8.70 17.61 -1.06
CA THR A 30 7.52 16.75 -1.16
C THR A 30 7.29 16.38 -2.62
N THR A 31 7.09 15.10 -2.88
CA THR A 31 6.64 14.59 -4.18
C THR A 31 5.15 14.34 -4.10
N THR A 32 4.38 14.99 -4.96
CA THR A 32 2.97 14.64 -5.15
C THR A 32 2.91 13.46 -6.11
N CYS A 33 2.21 12.40 -5.69
CA CYS A 33 1.99 11.21 -6.50
C CYS A 33 0.52 11.11 -6.90
N ASP A 34 0.28 11.30 -8.19
CA ASP A 34 -1.00 11.04 -8.86
C ASP A 34 -0.67 10.34 -10.18
N GLY A 35 -0.81 9.03 -10.19
CA GLY A 35 -0.35 8.12 -11.23
C GLY A 35 0.69 7.12 -10.74
N THR A 36 1.67 6.79 -11.57
CA THR A 36 2.71 5.81 -11.22
C THR A 36 3.96 6.48 -10.69
N LEU A 37 4.35 6.14 -9.47
CA LEU A 37 5.59 6.55 -8.85
C LEU A 37 6.74 5.69 -9.37
N ALA A 38 7.69 6.28 -10.07
CA ALA A 38 8.83 5.55 -10.62
C ALA A 38 9.71 4.94 -9.50
N PRO A 39 10.42 3.83 -9.76
CA PRO A 39 11.41 3.30 -8.81
C PRO A 39 12.41 4.38 -8.40
N GLY A 40 12.73 4.46 -7.11
CA GLY A 40 13.69 5.47 -6.66
C GLY A 40 13.57 5.86 -5.19
N THR A 41 14.22 6.97 -4.84
CA THR A 41 14.23 7.51 -3.48
C THR A 41 13.56 8.86 -3.42
N TYR A 42 12.61 9.01 -2.51
CA TYR A 42 11.80 10.21 -2.28
C TYR A 42 11.99 10.70 -0.84
N GLN A 43 11.90 12.00 -0.62
CA GLN A 43 11.98 12.54 0.75
C GLN A 43 10.63 12.41 1.47
N ARG A 44 9.57 12.79 0.80
CA ARG A 44 8.19 12.70 1.27
C ARG A 44 7.28 12.48 0.08
N VAL A 45 6.28 11.62 0.23
CA VAL A 45 5.28 11.39 -0.81
C VAL A 45 3.90 11.78 -0.27
N VAL A 46 3.16 12.51 -1.08
CA VAL A 46 1.77 12.88 -0.80
C VAL A 46 0.91 12.39 -1.96
N VAL A 47 -0.07 11.56 -1.66
CA VAL A 47 -1.17 11.26 -2.55
C VAL A 47 -2.21 12.34 -2.34
N PRO A 48 -2.50 13.17 -3.35
CA PRO A 48 -3.43 14.28 -3.19
C PRO A 48 -4.87 13.79 -3.02
N GLN A 49 -5.75 14.71 -2.69
CA GLN A 49 -7.17 14.42 -2.63
C GLN A 49 -7.64 13.79 -3.95
N ASP A 50 -8.38 12.67 -3.84
CA ASP A 50 -8.94 11.89 -4.93
C ASP A 50 -7.88 11.37 -5.94
N GLY A 51 -6.58 11.52 -5.63
CA GLY A 51 -5.48 11.04 -6.45
C GLY A 51 -5.21 9.53 -6.29
N VAL A 52 -4.54 8.95 -7.29
CA VAL A 52 -4.16 7.52 -7.30
C VAL A 52 -2.66 7.40 -7.45
N CYS A 53 -2.01 6.75 -6.48
CA CYS A 53 -0.56 6.53 -6.48
C CYS A 53 -0.23 5.04 -6.52
N LEU A 54 0.38 4.59 -7.60
CA LEU A 54 0.82 3.20 -7.78
C LEU A 54 2.35 3.14 -7.75
N SER A 55 2.92 2.10 -7.18
CA SER A 55 4.37 1.86 -7.32
C SER A 55 4.69 1.27 -8.69
N GLY A 56 5.64 1.87 -9.40
CA GLY A 56 6.17 1.35 -10.66
C GLY A 56 7.39 0.43 -10.48
N GLY A 57 7.71 0.05 -9.24
CA GLY A 57 8.83 -0.78 -8.85
C GLY A 57 9.31 -0.44 -7.43
N PRO A 58 10.50 -0.89 -7.00
CA PRO A 58 10.99 -0.63 -5.65
C PRO A 58 11.17 0.85 -5.35
N ILE A 59 10.60 1.33 -4.24
CA ILE A 59 10.69 2.73 -3.81
C ILE A 59 11.21 2.86 -2.37
N THR A 60 11.87 3.97 -2.08
CA THR A 60 12.26 4.36 -0.73
C THR A 60 11.71 5.74 -0.41
N ILE A 61 10.97 5.89 0.67
CA ILE A 61 10.46 7.17 1.17
C ILE A 61 11.14 7.46 2.51
N ARG A 62 12.00 8.48 2.57
CA ARG A 62 12.81 8.78 3.76
C ARG A 62 12.02 9.46 4.87
N GLY A 63 11.05 10.29 4.53
CA GLY A 63 10.13 10.97 5.43
C GLY A 63 8.88 10.14 5.69
N GLY A 64 7.74 10.49 5.15
CA GLY A 64 6.49 9.72 5.31
C GLY A 64 5.68 9.69 4.04
N LEU A 65 4.76 8.75 3.99
CA LEU A 65 3.70 8.67 3.00
C LEU A 65 2.43 9.27 3.61
N PHE A 66 1.83 10.22 2.91
CA PHE A 66 0.62 10.92 3.33
C PHE A 66 -0.44 10.74 2.27
N VAL A 67 -1.56 10.13 2.65
CA VAL A 67 -2.71 9.90 1.76
C VAL A 67 -3.85 10.79 2.21
N GLN A 68 -4.25 11.70 1.33
CA GLN A 68 -5.32 12.65 1.60
C GLN A 68 -6.70 12.04 1.31
N GLN A 69 -7.74 12.78 1.67
CA GLN A 69 -9.13 12.36 1.49
C GLN A 69 -9.40 11.85 0.07
N GLY A 70 -10.05 10.69 -0.05
CA GLY A 70 -10.38 10.06 -1.33
C GLY A 70 -9.16 9.51 -2.07
N GLY A 71 -7.95 9.74 -1.56
CA GLY A 71 -6.72 9.24 -2.19
C GLY A 71 -6.59 7.72 -2.11
N THR A 72 -5.96 7.16 -3.13
CA THR A 72 -5.65 5.73 -3.24
C THR A 72 -4.15 5.54 -3.34
N VAL A 73 -3.58 4.66 -2.54
CA VAL A 73 -2.19 4.20 -2.68
C VAL A 73 -2.15 2.69 -2.80
N VAL A 74 -1.37 2.20 -3.80
CA VAL A 74 -1.10 0.77 -3.97
C VAL A 74 0.40 0.57 -4.19
N PHE A 75 1.06 0.01 -3.20
CA PHE A 75 2.48 -0.34 -3.24
C PHE A 75 2.65 -1.84 -3.08
N GLY A 76 3.04 -2.50 -4.17
CA GLY A 76 3.05 -3.94 -4.28
C GLY A 76 1.66 -4.55 -4.45
N SER A 77 1.65 -5.82 -4.71
CA SER A 77 0.48 -6.71 -4.72
C SER A 77 1.01 -8.13 -4.82
N GLU A 78 0.18 -9.14 -4.65
CA GLU A 78 0.57 -10.54 -4.84
C GLU A 78 1.09 -10.79 -6.25
N ASP A 79 0.50 -10.16 -7.26
CA ASP A 79 0.94 -10.22 -8.66
C ASP A 79 2.21 -9.40 -8.94
N GLN A 80 2.53 -8.44 -8.08
CA GLN A 80 3.65 -7.51 -8.22
C GLN A 80 4.51 -7.43 -6.94
N PRO A 81 5.02 -8.56 -6.42
CA PRO A 81 5.74 -8.59 -5.13
C PRO A 81 7.08 -7.84 -5.17
N VAL A 82 7.55 -7.47 -6.36
CA VAL A 82 8.77 -6.65 -6.54
C VAL A 82 8.53 -5.15 -6.43
N HIS A 83 7.28 -4.70 -6.41
CA HIS A 83 6.93 -3.29 -6.29
C HIS A 83 6.86 -2.84 -4.82
N THR A 84 7.87 -3.20 -4.05
CA THR A 84 7.96 -2.98 -2.61
C THR A 84 8.25 -1.54 -2.23
N ALA A 85 7.93 -1.16 -0.99
CA ALA A 85 8.31 0.13 -0.44
C ALA A 85 9.13 0.00 0.85
N THR A 86 10.09 0.90 1.02
CA THR A 86 10.71 1.18 2.33
C THR A 86 10.30 2.58 2.76
N ILE A 87 9.49 2.70 3.82
CA ILE A 87 8.93 3.96 4.30
C ILE A 87 9.49 4.27 5.68
N ASN A 88 10.38 5.24 5.79
CA ASN A 88 11.09 5.50 7.06
C ASN A 88 10.29 6.38 8.03
N GLY A 89 9.40 7.23 7.56
CA GLY A 89 8.65 8.17 8.40
C GLY A 89 7.19 7.76 8.68
N GLY A 90 6.81 6.53 8.35
CA GLY A 90 5.46 6.02 8.56
C GLY A 90 4.49 6.35 7.43
N VAL A 91 3.27 5.82 7.59
CA VAL A 91 2.13 6.01 6.69
C VAL A 91 1.03 6.74 7.45
N HIS A 92 0.53 7.81 6.88
CA HIS A 92 -0.53 8.61 7.46
C HIS A 92 -1.64 8.81 6.42
N ALA A 93 -2.79 8.23 6.65
CA ALA A 93 -3.94 8.32 5.76
C ALA A 93 -5.14 8.94 6.48
N TRP A 94 -5.77 9.90 5.83
CA TRP A 94 -6.92 10.61 6.38
C TRP A 94 -8.08 10.59 5.40
N ASN A 95 -9.13 9.85 5.75
CA ASN A 95 -10.29 9.60 4.89
C ASN A 95 -9.87 9.10 3.49
N ALA A 96 -8.82 8.29 3.43
CA ALA A 96 -8.36 7.71 2.17
C ALA A 96 -9.41 6.73 1.61
N MET A 97 -9.43 6.58 0.28
CA MET A 97 -10.29 5.58 -0.35
C MET A 97 -9.67 4.18 -0.21
N ASN A 98 -8.38 4.06 -0.55
CA ASN A 98 -7.67 2.78 -0.44
C ASN A 98 -6.24 3.01 0.08
N VAL A 99 -5.81 2.15 1.00
CA VAL A 99 -4.41 2.05 1.43
C VAL A 99 -3.99 0.60 1.31
N GLN A 100 -3.30 0.27 0.21
CA GLN A 100 -2.83 -1.09 -0.07
C GLN A 100 -1.30 -1.10 -0.09
N ILE A 101 -0.69 -1.79 0.85
CA ILE A 101 0.76 -1.88 0.97
C ILE A 101 1.16 -3.33 1.24
N HIS A 102 1.90 -3.90 0.30
CA HIS A 102 2.34 -5.29 0.34
C HIS A 102 3.86 -5.40 0.30
N PHE A 103 4.41 -6.46 0.89
CA PHE A 103 5.84 -6.84 0.82
C PHE A 103 6.79 -5.68 1.14
N SER A 104 6.41 -4.84 2.11
CA SER A 104 7.09 -3.56 2.37
C SER A 104 7.68 -3.49 3.77
N THR A 105 8.56 -2.52 3.99
CA THR A 105 9.12 -2.21 5.31
C THR A 105 8.75 -0.78 5.70
N ILE A 106 7.97 -0.64 6.76
CA ILE A 106 7.56 0.64 7.32
C ILE A 106 8.30 0.86 8.64
N ASN A 107 9.28 1.76 8.66
CA ASN A 107 10.10 2.04 9.83
C ASN A 107 9.48 3.02 10.84
N GLY A 108 8.37 3.64 10.50
CA GLY A 108 7.48 4.35 11.41
C GLY A 108 6.25 3.52 11.74
N GLY A 109 5.20 4.15 12.23
CA GLY A 109 3.90 3.51 12.37
C GLY A 109 3.05 3.66 11.13
N ILE A 110 1.91 3.01 11.15
CA ILE A 110 0.82 3.20 10.18
C ILE A 110 -0.37 3.76 10.95
N ASP A 111 -0.89 4.89 10.49
CA ASP A 111 -1.99 5.60 11.11
C ASP A 111 -3.05 5.94 10.05
N ILE A 112 -4.16 5.24 10.09
CA ILE A 112 -5.28 5.36 9.14
C ILE A 112 -6.50 5.81 9.91
N HIS A 113 -7.06 6.95 9.54
CA HIS A 113 -8.25 7.50 10.15
C HIS A 113 -9.35 7.72 9.12
N GLY A 114 -10.50 7.13 9.37
CA GLY A 114 -11.62 7.18 8.47
C GLY A 114 -11.29 6.55 7.14
N GLY A 115 -12.06 6.89 6.17
CA GLY A 115 -11.97 6.37 4.82
C GLY A 115 -13.26 5.66 4.48
N SER A 116 -13.76 6.00 3.36
CA SER A 116 -14.90 5.37 2.73
C SER A 116 -14.82 5.71 1.27
N GLY A 117 -15.49 4.98 0.48
CA GLY A 117 -15.57 5.35 -0.91
C GLY A 117 -16.85 4.88 -1.54
N PRO A 118 -17.33 5.60 -2.54
CA PRO A 118 -18.27 5.00 -3.46
C PRO A 118 -17.56 3.82 -4.14
N PHE A 119 -18.26 2.73 -4.32
CA PHE A 119 -17.88 1.72 -5.28
C PHE A 119 -17.72 2.40 -6.63
N GLY A 120 -16.55 2.31 -7.26
CA GLY A 120 -16.33 2.95 -8.55
C GLY A 120 -15.02 3.70 -8.71
N GLY A 121 -14.06 3.47 -7.85
CA GLY A 121 -12.67 3.86 -8.09
C GLY A 121 -12.01 2.96 -9.13
N PRO A 122 -10.72 3.14 -9.38
CA PRO A 122 -10.00 2.32 -10.35
C PRO A 122 -10.01 0.81 -10.05
N PHE A 123 -10.47 0.41 -8.86
CA PHE A 123 -10.54 -0.98 -8.40
C PHE A 123 -11.97 -1.47 -8.09
N ASP A 124 -13.00 -0.72 -8.46
CA ASP A 124 -14.43 -1.01 -8.27
C ASP A 124 -14.88 -1.23 -6.81
N VAL A 125 -13.95 -1.40 -5.87
CA VAL A 125 -14.18 -1.59 -4.44
C VAL A 125 -13.21 -0.76 -3.62
N THR A 126 -13.61 -0.44 -2.39
CA THR A 126 -12.74 0.23 -1.43
C THR A 126 -12.25 -0.77 -0.40
N TRP A 127 -10.95 -0.94 -0.32
CA TRP A 127 -10.34 -1.76 0.71
C TRP A 127 -9.03 -1.19 1.23
N ASN A 128 -8.81 -1.37 2.51
CA ASN A 128 -7.51 -1.17 3.11
C ASN A 128 -6.84 -2.53 3.29
N THR A 129 -5.57 -2.59 2.95
CA THR A 129 -4.82 -3.83 3.13
C THR A 129 -3.35 -3.55 3.41
N ILE A 130 -2.85 -4.11 4.49
CA ILE A 130 -1.42 -4.14 4.80
C ILE A 130 -1.06 -5.61 4.93
N GLU A 131 -0.22 -6.11 4.02
CA GLU A 131 0.08 -7.53 3.96
C GLU A 131 1.57 -7.81 3.76
N ASP A 132 2.01 -8.98 4.28
CA ASP A 132 3.36 -9.51 4.07
C ASP A 132 4.46 -8.49 4.37
N SER A 133 4.18 -7.57 5.29
CA SER A 133 5.00 -6.40 5.54
C SER A 133 5.62 -6.41 6.93
N THR A 134 6.72 -5.67 7.08
CA THR A 134 7.33 -5.41 8.39
C THR A 134 7.01 -3.98 8.82
N VAL A 135 6.35 -3.83 9.97
CA VAL A 135 6.02 -2.55 10.57
C VAL A 135 6.83 -2.36 11.85
N ASN A 136 7.85 -1.51 11.81
CA ASN A 136 8.73 -1.22 12.96
C ASN A 136 8.14 -0.21 13.95
N GLY A 137 6.86 0.09 13.83
CA GLY A 137 6.05 0.89 14.74
C GLY A 137 4.75 0.18 15.05
N GLY A 138 3.74 0.92 15.46
CA GLY A 138 2.39 0.41 15.64
C GLY A 138 1.56 0.51 14.37
N TYR A 139 0.44 -0.19 14.37
CA TYR A 139 -0.63 -0.04 13.39
C TYR A 139 -1.87 0.49 14.11
N ASN A 140 -2.45 1.55 13.60
CA ASN A 140 -3.65 2.15 14.12
C ASN A 140 -4.61 2.44 12.97
N GLU A 141 -5.75 1.79 12.97
CA GLU A 141 -6.81 2.02 12.01
C GLU A 141 -8.11 2.27 12.74
N VAL A 142 -8.72 3.42 12.45
CA VAL A 142 -9.88 3.90 13.17
C VAL A 142 -10.95 4.43 12.23
N GLY A 143 -12.15 3.85 12.30
CA GLY A 143 -13.34 4.37 11.64
C GLY A 143 -13.34 4.24 10.13
N TYR A 144 -12.72 3.22 9.60
CA TYR A 144 -12.84 2.88 8.17
C TYR A 144 -14.25 2.37 7.86
N ASP A 145 -14.82 2.86 6.76
CA ASP A 145 -16.17 2.51 6.29
C ASP A 145 -16.09 2.18 4.79
N GLY A 146 -15.70 0.97 4.47
CA GLY A 146 -15.44 0.53 3.11
C GLY A 146 -16.00 -0.84 2.79
N PHE A 147 -15.43 -1.49 1.77
CA PHE A 147 -15.88 -2.82 1.40
C PHE A 147 -15.20 -3.89 2.25
N TRP A 148 -13.88 -3.87 2.32
CA TRP A 148 -13.08 -4.88 2.99
C TRP A 148 -11.85 -4.26 3.66
N ASN A 149 -11.36 -4.90 4.70
CA ASN A 149 -10.19 -4.46 5.45
C ASN A 149 -9.36 -5.66 5.87
N GLY A 150 -8.07 -5.65 5.56
CA GLY A 150 -7.12 -6.71 5.87
C GLY A 150 -5.83 -6.23 6.51
N PHE A 151 -5.46 -6.86 7.61
CA PHE A 151 -4.15 -6.75 8.23
C PHE A 151 -3.57 -8.15 8.38
N ILE A 152 -2.76 -8.59 7.38
CA ILE A 152 -2.52 -10.00 7.12
C ILE A 152 -1.03 -10.29 6.98
N ARG A 153 -0.53 -11.34 7.65
CA ARG A 153 0.84 -11.86 7.52
C ARG A 153 1.95 -10.82 7.78
N ASN A 154 1.68 -9.86 8.68
CA ASN A 154 2.66 -8.83 9.00
C ASN A 154 3.52 -9.20 10.20
N ASN A 155 4.74 -8.64 10.25
CA ASN A 155 5.59 -8.63 11.43
C ASN A 155 5.62 -7.21 12.03
N VAL A 156 5.00 -7.03 13.20
CA VAL A 156 4.77 -5.72 13.82
C VAL A 156 5.54 -5.59 15.12
N HIS A 157 6.42 -4.61 15.20
CA HIS A 157 7.21 -4.32 16.39
C HIS A 157 6.55 -3.33 17.37
N GLY A 158 5.26 -3.09 17.22
CA GLY A 158 4.44 -2.25 18.08
C GLY A 158 3.09 -2.87 18.37
N SER A 159 2.18 -2.06 18.89
CA SER A 159 0.80 -2.49 19.11
C SER A 159 -0.06 -2.26 17.87
N VAL A 160 -1.10 -3.08 17.74
CA VAL A 160 -2.09 -3.03 16.66
C VAL A 160 -3.44 -2.64 17.25
N ASN A 161 -4.07 -1.62 16.69
CA ASN A 161 -5.41 -1.16 17.02
C ASN A 161 -6.28 -1.14 15.76
N VAL A 162 -7.42 -1.82 15.83
CA VAL A 162 -8.44 -1.88 14.77
C VAL A 162 -9.78 -1.49 15.41
N ILE A 163 -10.20 -0.25 15.19
CA ILE A 163 -11.24 0.35 16.01
C ILE A 163 -12.35 0.99 15.18
N GLY A 164 -13.58 0.57 15.41
CA GLY A 164 -14.77 1.21 14.84
C GLY A 164 -14.87 1.14 13.34
N ASN A 165 -14.29 0.14 12.73
CA ASN A 165 -14.36 -0.07 11.29
C ASN A 165 -15.68 -0.77 10.94
N THR A 166 -16.32 -0.28 9.89
CA THR A 166 -17.53 -0.90 9.33
C THR A 166 -17.22 -1.31 7.90
N VAL A 167 -17.36 -2.59 7.60
CA VAL A 167 -17.12 -3.09 6.25
C VAL A 167 -18.34 -3.83 5.72
N MET A 168 -18.55 -3.74 4.41
CA MET A 168 -19.74 -4.31 3.76
C MET A 168 -19.64 -5.80 3.53
N ASP A 169 -18.41 -6.29 3.37
CA ASP A 169 -18.15 -7.72 3.26
C ASP A 169 -18.24 -8.36 4.64
N LEU A 170 -19.10 -9.39 4.75
CA LEU A 170 -19.30 -10.11 6.01
C LEU A 170 -18.05 -10.89 6.45
N ASP A 171 -17.17 -11.19 5.53
CA ASP A 171 -15.85 -11.79 5.76
C ASP A 171 -14.73 -10.75 5.82
N GLY A 172 -15.06 -9.46 5.76
CA GLY A 172 -14.12 -8.36 5.95
C GLY A 172 -13.62 -8.22 7.40
N ASN A 173 -12.81 -7.20 7.67
CA ASN A 173 -12.08 -7.03 8.93
C ASN A 173 -11.19 -8.23 9.27
N GLU A 174 -10.36 -8.64 8.34
CA GLU A 174 -9.42 -9.74 8.56
C GLU A 174 -8.15 -9.28 9.27
N VAL A 175 -7.93 -9.80 10.48
CA VAL A 175 -6.71 -9.55 11.26
C VAL A 175 -6.08 -10.90 11.57
N VAL A 176 -5.21 -11.37 10.69
CA VAL A 176 -4.82 -12.79 10.67
C VAL A 176 -3.34 -13.00 10.40
N THR A 177 -2.79 -14.07 10.96
CA THR A 177 -1.44 -14.60 10.68
C THR A 177 -0.32 -13.58 10.95
N ASN A 178 -0.61 -12.55 11.77
CA ASN A 178 0.40 -11.57 12.12
C ASN A 178 1.26 -12.03 13.30
N THR A 179 2.53 -11.61 13.30
CA THR A 179 3.39 -11.65 14.50
C THR A 179 3.44 -10.24 15.09
N ILE A 180 2.85 -10.05 16.28
CA ILE A 180 2.70 -8.75 16.93
C ILE A 180 3.51 -8.73 18.23
N HIS A 181 4.57 -7.91 18.28
CA HIS A 181 5.42 -7.74 19.44
C HIS A 181 4.88 -6.71 20.47
N GLY A 182 3.62 -6.38 20.37
CA GLY A 182 2.87 -5.48 21.26
C GLY A 182 1.51 -6.04 21.59
N ASN A 183 0.56 -5.18 21.86
CA ASN A 183 -0.83 -5.57 22.11
C ASN A 183 -1.64 -5.59 20.80
N LEU A 184 -2.67 -6.43 20.77
CA LEU A 184 -3.70 -6.42 19.74
C LEU A 184 -5.02 -5.98 20.38
N ASN A 185 -5.59 -4.89 19.87
CA ASN A 185 -6.82 -4.33 20.41
C ASN A 185 -7.83 -4.06 19.28
N CYS A 186 -9.00 -4.69 19.38
CA CYS A 186 -10.09 -4.50 18.43
C CYS A 186 -11.36 -4.13 19.15
N GLN A 187 -12.00 -3.02 18.77
CA GLN A 187 -13.22 -2.54 19.41
C GLN A 187 -14.18 -1.93 18.41
N GLY A 188 -15.46 -2.28 18.55
CA GLY A 188 -16.55 -1.64 17.82
C GLY A 188 -16.52 -1.84 16.31
N ASN A 189 -15.87 -2.87 15.83
CA ASN A 189 -15.85 -3.19 14.41
C ASN A 189 -17.11 -3.98 14.02
N ASP A 190 -17.60 -3.77 12.82
CA ASP A 190 -18.76 -4.45 12.25
C ASP A 190 -18.47 -4.83 10.78
N PRO A 191 -18.39 -6.13 10.43
CA PRO A 191 -18.38 -7.30 11.34
C PRO A 191 -17.17 -7.29 12.29
N PRO A 192 -17.23 -8.08 13.39
CA PRO A 192 -16.06 -8.26 14.25
C PRO A 192 -14.86 -8.82 13.46
N PRO A 193 -13.63 -8.43 13.82
CA PRO A 193 -12.44 -9.02 13.21
C PRO A 193 -12.40 -10.53 13.31
N GLN A 194 -11.92 -11.17 12.28
CA GLN A 194 -11.89 -12.61 12.12
C GLN A 194 -10.62 -13.10 11.44
N VAL A 195 -10.41 -14.41 11.43
CA VAL A 195 -9.30 -15.02 10.68
C VAL A 195 -9.66 -15.25 9.20
N GLY A 196 -10.94 -15.06 8.83
CA GLY A 196 -11.40 -15.04 7.45
C GLY A 196 -11.14 -16.28 6.62
N ASP A 197 -11.37 -16.13 5.35
CA ASP A 197 -11.04 -17.09 4.31
C ASP A 197 -9.72 -16.80 3.59
N SER A 198 -9.01 -15.74 4.00
CA SER A 198 -7.66 -15.38 3.50
C SER A 198 -6.57 -16.34 3.97
N GLU A 199 -6.89 -17.63 4.10
CA GLU A 199 -5.95 -18.68 4.50
C GLU A 199 -5.36 -18.46 5.90
N GLY A 200 -6.10 -17.74 6.74
CA GLY A 200 -5.63 -17.22 7.98
C GLY A 200 -5.49 -18.27 9.07
N SER A 201 -4.54 -18.02 9.91
CA SER A 201 -4.41 -18.63 11.22
C SER A 201 -4.42 -17.52 12.28
N PRO A 202 -4.69 -17.85 13.55
CA PRO A 202 -4.61 -16.89 14.64
C PRO A 202 -3.29 -16.15 14.66
N ASN A 203 -3.32 -14.90 15.14
CA ASN A 203 -2.14 -14.08 15.31
C ASN A 203 -1.23 -14.62 16.42
N HIS A 204 0.05 -14.34 16.30
CA HIS A 204 1.00 -14.55 17.40
C HIS A 204 1.26 -13.22 18.12
N VAL A 205 0.62 -13.01 19.27
CA VAL A 205 0.69 -11.77 20.03
C VAL A 205 1.51 -11.96 21.30
N THR A 206 2.59 -11.17 21.48
CA THR A 206 3.42 -11.26 22.69
C THR A 206 2.85 -10.44 23.86
N GLY A 207 2.01 -9.45 23.57
CA GLY A 207 1.32 -8.64 24.54
C GLY A 207 -0.07 -9.18 24.92
N ARG A 208 -1.03 -8.28 25.01
CA ARG A 208 -2.43 -8.61 25.35
C ARG A 208 -3.32 -8.51 24.12
N GLU A 209 -4.19 -9.46 23.99
CA GLU A 209 -5.34 -9.38 23.11
C GLU A 209 -6.52 -8.81 23.87
N THR A 210 -7.22 -7.83 23.28
CA THR A 210 -8.34 -7.15 23.95
C THR A 210 -9.48 -6.91 22.98
N GLY A 211 -10.70 -6.84 23.57
CA GLY A 211 -11.93 -6.57 22.81
C GLY A 211 -12.30 -7.73 21.90
N GLN A 212 -12.64 -7.41 20.65
CA GLN A 212 -13.09 -8.38 19.64
C GLN A 212 -11.96 -9.28 19.12
N CYS A 213 -10.70 -8.95 19.41
CA CYS A 213 -9.53 -9.69 18.96
C CYS A 213 -9.04 -10.76 19.96
N VAL A 214 -9.77 -11.02 21.02
CA VAL A 214 -9.38 -12.07 21.98
C VAL A 214 -9.53 -13.46 21.34
N GLY A 215 -8.39 -14.12 21.14
CA GLY A 215 -8.31 -15.46 20.56
C GLY A 215 -8.21 -15.51 19.02
N LEU A 216 -7.92 -14.36 18.40
CA LEU A 216 -7.64 -14.28 16.96
C LEU A 216 -6.19 -14.57 16.63
#